data_11cab0234848d4d8a4706fc87738ff64
#
_entry.id   11cab0234848d4d8a4706fc87738ff64
#
_cell.length_a   1.000
_cell.length_b   1.000
_cell.length_c   1.000
_cell.angle_alpha   90.00
_cell.angle_beta   90.00
_cell.angle_gamma   90.00
#
_symmetry.space_group_name_H-M   'P 1'
#
loop_
_entity.id
_entity.type
_entity.pdbx_description
1 polymer ?
#
loop_
_entity_poly.entity_id
_entity_poly.type
_entity_poly.pdbx_seq_one_letter_code
_entity_poly.pdbx_strand_id
1 'polypeptide(L)'
;PSGIISNFAQTNIITTVMNRQELISLIQKKKSFLCVGLDTDLQKIPQHLLREEDPVFAFNKAIIDATIDVTVAYKPNLAFYESMGIKGLISLKKTMDYLHTKQNEAFTIADAQRGDIGNTSTQYSKAFLDPNGDFNFDSITIAPYMGEDSIVPFTTYPNKWVILLALTSNNGAVDLQFMEAKVSGKRLVEFVLENSKQWGTPENR
;
A
#
# COMPACT_ATOMS: atom_id res chain seq x y z
N PRO A 1 25.85 -2.97 43.36
CA PRO A 1 25.20 -1.94 42.58
C PRO A 1 24.33 -2.60 41.53
N SER A 2 23.04 -2.56 41.79
CA SER A 2 21.96 -3.17 41.08
C SER A 2 21.67 -2.36 39.82
N GLY A 3 21.85 -2.96 38.62
CA GLY A 3 21.41 -2.41 37.35
C GLY A 3 19.89 -2.49 37.24
N ILE A 4 19.25 -1.36 37.05
CA ILE A 4 17.84 -1.24 36.71
C ILE A 4 17.70 -1.60 35.22
N ILE A 5 17.25 -2.81 34.95
CA ILE A 5 16.76 -3.19 33.61
C ILE A 5 15.34 -2.62 33.53
N SER A 6 15.18 -1.51 32.80
CA SER A 6 13.85 -1.00 32.45
C SER A 6 13.19 -1.96 31.47
N ASN A 7 12.20 -2.71 31.97
CA ASN A 7 11.26 -3.44 31.15
C ASN A 7 10.47 -2.43 30.29
N PHE A 8 10.89 -2.23 29.04
CA PHE A 8 9.97 -1.73 28.03
C PHE A 8 8.94 -2.82 27.76
N ALA A 9 7.77 -2.69 28.34
CA ALA A 9 6.61 -3.46 27.95
C ALA A 9 6.34 -3.13 26.46
N GLN A 10 6.73 -4.01 25.56
CA GLN A 10 6.21 -4.03 24.20
C GLN A 10 4.70 -4.27 24.30
N THR A 11 3.93 -3.22 24.23
CA THR A 11 2.50 -3.30 23.97
C THR A 11 2.39 -3.90 22.57
N ASN A 12 2.12 -5.20 22.47
CA ASN A 12 1.71 -5.83 21.24
C ASN A 12 0.39 -5.18 20.80
N ILE A 13 0.48 -4.11 20.03
CA ILE A 13 -0.66 -3.60 19.27
C ILE A 13 -0.91 -4.68 18.23
N ILE A 14 -1.89 -5.54 18.48
CA ILE A 14 -2.43 -6.43 17.47
C ILE A 14 -3.10 -5.52 16.46
N THR A 15 -2.35 -5.10 15.44
CA THR A 15 -2.91 -4.42 14.28
C THR A 15 -3.78 -5.45 13.57
N THR A 16 -5.08 -5.36 13.78
CA THR A 16 -6.06 -6.15 13.03
C THR A 16 -6.02 -5.69 11.59
N VAL A 17 -5.59 -6.56 10.70
CA VAL A 17 -5.60 -6.33 9.25
C VAL A 17 -7.05 -6.29 8.79
N MET A 18 -7.41 -5.28 8.01
CA MET A 18 -8.79 -5.06 7.55
C MET A 18 -9.18 -6.08 6.47
N ASN A 19 -10.10 -6.97 6.79
CA ASN A 19 -10.66 -7.92 5.83
C ASN A 19 -11.75 -7.26 4.95
N ARG A 20 -12.23 -7.98 3.94
CA ARG A 20 -13.23 -7.47 2.98
C ARG A 20 -14.51 -6.98 3.66
N GLN A 21 -15.02 -7.70 4.65
CA GLN A 21 -16.25 -7.33 5.34
C GLN A 21 -16.08 -6.07 6.19
N GLU A 22 -14.92 -5.93 6.82
CA GLU A 22 -14.57 -4.73 7.60
C GLU A 22 -14.43 -3.50 6.69
N LEU A 23 -13.80 -3.64 5.50
CA LEU A 23 -13.71 -2.57 4.51
C LEU A 23 -15.10 -2.15 4.02
N ILE A 24 -15.99 -3.11 3.70
CA ILE A 24 -17.38 -2.82 3.30
C ILE A 24 -18.12 -2.08 4.43
N SER A 25 -17.97 -2.53 5.66
CA SER A 25 -18.57 -1.90 6.83
C SER A 25 -18.06 -0.48 7.05
N LEU A 26 -16.77 -0.25 6.81
CA LEU A 26 -16.16 1.08 6.88
C LEU A 26 -16.72 2.03 5.81
N ILE A 27 -16.85 1.56 4.56
CA ILE A 27 -17.49 2.31 3.45
C ILE A 27 -18.92 2.71 3.82
N GLN A 28 -19.71 1.77 4.35
CA GLN A 28 -21.08 2.02 4.77
C GLN A 28 -21.17 2.99 5.96
N LYS A 29 -20.31 2.82 6.96
CA LYS A 29 -20.22 3.68 8.15
C LYS A 29 -19.90 5.13 7.77
N LYS A 30 -18.87 5.32 6.93
CA LYS A 30 -18.43 6.66 6.49
C LYS A 30 -19.28 7.23 5.37
N LYS A 31 -20.14 6.42 4.74
CA LYS A 31 -20.92 6.79 3.53
C LYS A 31 -20.02 7.39 2.44
N SER A 32 -18.83 6.83 2.28
CA SER A 32 -17.77 7.32 1.43
C SER A 32 -16.95 6.14 0.89
N PHE A 33 -16.36 6.32 -0.27
CA PHE A 33 -15.31 5.44 -0.83
C PHE A 33 -14.06 6.25 -1.20
N LEU A 34 -13.85 7.38 -0.52
CA LEU A 34 -12.72 8.26 -0.77
C LEU A 34 -11.41 7.54 -0.43
N CYS A 35 -10.49 7.56 -1.38
CA CYS A 35 -9.10 7.18 -1.20
C CYS A 35 -8.22 8.44 -1.34
N VAL A 36 -7.48 8.79 -0.31
CA VAL A 36 -6.58 9.95 -0.33
C VAL A 36 -5.16 9.51 -0.67
N GLY A 37 -4.59 10.07 -1.75
CA GLY A 37 -3.18 9.91 -2.09
C GLY A 37 -2.30 10.73 -1.15
N LEU A 38 -1.23 10.12 -0.64
CA LEU A 38 -0.18 10.79 0.14
C LEU A 38 1.11 10.86 -0.69
N ASP A 39 1.01 11.48 -1.87
CA ASP A 39 2.09 11.65 -2.84
C ASP A 39 2.84 12.95 -2.52
N THR A 40 3.45 13.01 -1.34
CA THR A 40 3.95 14.24 -0.73
C THR A 40 5.24 14.72 -1.38
N ASP A 41 5.15 15.85 -2.05
CA ASP A 41 6.26 16.53 -2.73
C ASP A 41 6.73 17.73 -1.88
N LEU A 42 7.99 17.71 -1.44
CA LEU A 42 8.58 18.80 -0.62
C LEU A 42 8.45 20.18 -1.26
N GLN A 43 8.40 20.26 -2.60
CA GLN A 43 8.27 21.54 -3.30
C GLN A 43 6.84 22.11 -3.23
N LYS A 44 5.85 21.29 -2.82
CA LYS A 44 4.44 21.65 -2.75
C LYS A 44 3.90 21.77 -1.33
N ILE A 45 4.69 21.38 -0.34
CA ILE A 45 4.33 21.50 1.09
C ILE A 45 4.21 22.98 1.45
N PRO A 46 3.17 23.38 2.22
CA PRO A 46 3.05 24.76 2.73
C PRO A 46 4.29 25.19 3.52
N GLN A 47 4.75 26.43 3.28
CA GLN A 47 6.01 26.93 3.82
C GLN A 47 6.14 26.85 5.35
N HIS A 48 5.03 26.96 6.09
CA HIS A 48 5.05 26.86 7.54
C HIS A 48 5.43 25.44 8.03
N LEU A 49 5.07 24.39 7.26
CA LEU A 49 5.41 23.00 7.59
C LEU A 49 6.86 22.65 7.22
N LEU A 50 7.50 23.39 6.30
CA LEU A 50 8.90 23.15 5.94
C LEU A 50 9.89 23.40 7.11
N ARG A 51 9.42 24.02 8.20
CA ARG A 51 10.22 24.27 9.40
C ARG A 51 10.14 23.13 10.43
N GLU A 52 9.23 22.18 10.20
CA GLU A 52 9.11 20.99 11.06
C GLU A 52 10.34 20.10 10.90
N GLU A 53 10.64 19.29 11.92
CA GLU A 53 11.73 18.31 11.88
C GLU A 53 11.57 17.32 10.73
N ASP A 54 10.33 16.92 10.45
CA ASP A 54 9.94 16.03 9.35
C ASP A 54 8.74 16.64 8.62
N PRO A 55 8.99 17.52 7.64
CA PRO A 55 7.92 18.22 6.92
C PRO A 55 6.96 17.29 6.20
N VAL A 56 7.45 16.15 5.67
CA VAL A 56 6.65 15.18 4.94
C VAL A 56 5.67 14.50 5.88
N PHE A 57 6.14 14.02 7.04
CA PHE A 57 5.27 13.45 8.04
C PHE A 57 4.29 14.48 8.62
N ALA A 58 4.74 15.70 8.90
CA ALA A 58 3.88 16.75 9.42
C ALA A 58 2.73 17.07 8.45
N PHE A 59 3.02 17.16 7.14
CA PHE A 59 2.02 17.34 6.11
C PHE A 59 1.06 16.15 6.03
N ASN A 60 1.57 14.92 5.95
CA ASN A 60 0.75 13.72 5.90
C ASN A 60 -0.18 13.63 7.11
N LYS A 61 0.35 13.88 8.29
CA LYS A 61 -0.43 13.88 9.53
C LYS A 61 -1.56 14.91 9.49
N ALA A 62 -1.29 16.13 9.03
CA ALA A 62 -2.31 17.17 8.90
C ALA A 62 -3.42 16.78 7.91
N ILE A 63 -3.06 16.16 6.77
CA ILE A 63 -4.03 15.65 5.79
C ILE A 63 -4.87 14.52 6.40
N ILE A 64 -4.24 13.56 7.08
CA ILE A 64 -4.94 12.46 7.74
C ILE A 64 -5.93 13.01 8.77
N ASP A 65 -5.48 13.89 9.66
CA ASP A 65 -6.34 14.47 10.71
C ASP A 65 -7.53 15.24 10.13
N ALA A 66 -7.34 15.93 9.01
CA ALA A 66 -8.39 16.70 8.37
C ALA A 66 -9.39 15.84 7.57
N THR A 67 -9.04 14.61 7.21
CA THR A 67 -9.85 13.81 6.27
C THR A 67 -10.28 12.45 6.79
N ILE A 68 -9.77 12.01 7.94
CA ILE A 68 -10.00 10.65 8.46
C ILE A 68 -11.48 10.28 8.57
N ASP A 69 -12.34 11.22 8.92
CA ASP A 69 -13.78 10.97 9.12
C ASP A 69 -14.50 10.55 7.83
N VAL A 70 -13.98 10.95 6.66
CA VAL A 70 -14.58 10.67 5.34
C VAL A 70 -13.72 9.80 4.43
N THR A 71 -12.47 9.53 4.81
CA THR A 71 -11.52 8.75 4.01
C THR A 71 -11.57 7.28 4.39
N VAL A 72 -11.77 6.42 3.39
CA VAL A 72 -11.80 4.96 3.54
C VAL A 72 -10.40 4.37 3.39
N ALA A 73 -9.57 4.96 2.54
CA ALA A 73 -8.21 4.48 2.31
C ALA A 73 -7.18 5.60 2.17
N TYR A 74 -5.97 5.37 2.65
CA TYR A 74 -4.81 6.20 2.35
C TYR A 74 -3.81 5.44 1.49
N LYS A 75 -3.33 6.10 0.45
CA LYS A 75 -2.47 5.51 -0.57
C LYS A 75 -1.20 6.34 -0.77
N PRO A 76 -0.16 6.18 0.08
CA PRO A 76 1.14 6.76 -0.20
C PRO A 76 1.77 6.13 -1.46
N ASN A 77 2.23 6.98 -2.37
CA ASN A 77 2.98 6.57 -3.55
C ASN A 77 4.46 6.45 -3.18
N LEU A 78 4.98 5.24 -3.20
CA LEU A 78 6.32 4.91 -2.70
C LEU A 78 7.44 5.66 -3.44
N ALA A 79 7.25 5.97 -4.72
CA ALA A 79 8.26 6.70 -5.50
C ALA A 79 8.61 8.06 -4.88
N PHE A 80 7.64 8.75 -4.28
CA PHE A 80 7.89 10.03 -3.61
C PHE A 80 8.78 9.87 -2.37
N TYR A 81 8.58 8.82 -1.61
CA TYR A 81 9.37 8.54 -0.40
C TYR A 81 10.74 7.96 -0.75
N GLU A 82 10.81 7.03 -1.69
CA GLU A 82 12.06 6.41 -2.15
C GLU A 82 13.00 7.44 -2.78
N SER A 83 12.48 8.42 -3.53
CA SER A 83 13.26 9.50 -4.12
C SER A 83 13.97 10.40 -3.09
N MET A 84 13.47 10.43 -1.85
CA MET A 84 14.08 11.14 -0.73
C MET A 84 15.10 10.29 0.05
N GLY A 85 15.33 9.04 -0.37
CA GLY A 85 16.22 8.10 0.28
C GLY A 85 15.76 7.70 1.69
N ILE A 86 16.71 7.49 2.60
CA ILE A 86 16.42 7.03 3.98
C ILE A 86 15.45 7.98 4.70
N LYS A 87 15.58 9.28 4.52
CA LYS A 87 14.69 10.26 5.15
C LYS A 87 13.24 10.08 4.73
N GLY A 88 13.00 9.84 3.44
CA GLY A 88 11.65 9.57 2.94
C GLY A 88 11.07 8.27 3.51
N LEU A 89 11.86 7.22 3.63
CA LEU A 89 11.41 5.95 4.23
C LEU A 89 11.11 6.11 5.73
N ILE A 90 11.86 6.95 6.45
CA ILE A 90 11.55 7.29 7.85
C ILE A 90 10.23 8.06 7.94
N SER A 91 10.00 9.04 7.06
CA SER A 91 8.73 9.77 7.00
C SER A 91 7.54 8.87 6.66
N LEU A 92 7.74 7.91 5.74
CA LEU A 92 6.74 6.88 5.42
C LEU A 92 6.44 6.03 6.65
N LYS A 93 7.47 5.54 7.36
CA LYS A 93 7.27 4.75 8.57
C LYS A 93 6.48 5.52 9.63
N LYS A 94 6.85 6.77 9.92
CA LYS A 94 6.10 7.62 10.86
C LYS A 94 4.64 7.81 10.43
N THR A 95 4.40 7.94 9.13
CA THR A 95 3.05 8.06 8.57
C THR A 95 2.25 6.78 8.78
N MET A 96 2.86 5.62 8.54
CA MET A 96 2.22 4.32 8.77
C MET A 96 1.96 4.07 10.25
N ASP A 97 2.94 4.33 11.12
CA ASP A 97 2.78 4.23 12.57
C ASP A 97 1.60 5.11 13.04
N TYR A 98 1.48 6.32 12.51
CA TYR A 98 0.36 7.21 12.81
C TYR A 98 -0.99 6.67 12.33
N LEU A 99 -1.07 6.13 11.11
CA LEU A 99 -2.28 5.48 10.60
C LEU A 99 -2.67 4.26 11.45
N HIS A 100 -1.70 3.46 11.89
CA HIS A 100 -1.95 2.32 12.76
C HIS A 100 -2.53 2.72 14.12
N THR A 101 -2.25 3.93 14.64
CA THR A 101 -2.91 4.43 15.86
C THR A 101 -4.40 4.68 15.67
N LYS A 102 -4.90 4.81 14.43
CA LYS A 102 -6.30 5.06 14.11
C LYS A 102 -7.17 3.78 14.07
N GLN A 103 -6.60 2.60 14.33
CA GLN A 103 -7.29 1.32 14.55
C GLN A 103 -8.48 1.06 13.60
N ASN A 104 -8.21 0.58 12.38
CA ASN A 104 -9.26 0.23 11.40
C ASN A 104 -10.16 1.39 10.92
N GLU A 105 -9.76 2.64 11.16
CA GLU A 105 -10.49 3.77 10.61
C GLU A 105 -10.17 4.05 9.14
N ALA A 106 -9.11 3.47 8.59
CA ALA A 106 -8.76 3.56 7.18
C ALA A 106 -7.99 2.32 6.71
N PHE A 107 -8.22 1.95 5.47
CA PHE A 107 -7.45 0.94 4.75
C PHE A 107 -6.16 1.57 4.20
N THR A 108 -5.07 0.82 4.15
CA THR A 108 -3.77 1.34 3.70
C THR A 108 -3.30 0.64 2.43
N ILE A 109 -2.84 1.43 1.46
CA ILE A 109 -2.42 0.95 0.14
C ILE A 109 -0.97 1.40 -0.12
N ALA A 110 -0.04 0.46 -0.18
CA ALA A 110 1.30 0.75 -0.71
C ALA A 110 1.22 0.89 -2.24
N ASP A 111 1.22 2.11 -2.77
CA ASP A 111 1.30 2.33 -4.21
C ASP A 111 2.76 2.19 -4.67
N ALA A 112 3.19 0.93 -4.78
CA ALA A 112 4.58 0.53 -4.96
C ALA A 112 4.89 0.02 -6.37
N GLN A 113 3.86 -0.44 -7.09
CA GLN A 113 3.94 -0.98 -8.45
C GLN A 113 5.08 -2.00 -8.63
N ARG A 114 5.22 -2.91 -7.63
CA ARG A 114 6.29 -3.91 -7.64
C ARG A 114 5.95 -5.05 -8.60
N GLY A 115 7.00 -5.68 -9.12
CA GLY A 115 6.92 -6.86 -9.95
C GLY A 115 8.34 -7.35 -10.24
N ASP A 116 8.64 -8.60 -9.83
CA ASP A 116 9.96 -9.22 -10.01
C ASP A 116 9.80 -10.74 -9.97
N ILE A 117 10.85 -11.50 -10.21
CA ILE A 117 10.84 -12.96 -10.09
C ILE A 117 10.55 -13.41 -8.65
N GLY A 118 10.02 -14.61 -8.47
CA GLY A 118 9.40 -15.11 -7.25
C GLY A 118 10.10 -14.81 -5.93
N ASN A 119 11.40 -15.13 -5.80
CA ASN A 119 12.15 -14.89 -4.56
C ASN A 119 12.35 -13.39 -4.25
N THR A 120 12.55 -12.56 -5.27
CA THR A 120 12.66 -11.10 -5.12
C THR A 120 11.29 -10.51 -4.77
N SER A 121 10.22 -10.96 -5.41
CA SER A 121 8.84 -10.60 -5.05
C SER A 121 8.51 -10.93 -3.60
N THR A 122 9.04 -12.05 -3.07
CA THR A 122 8.91 -12.40 -1.65
C THR A 122 9.55 -11.34 -0.74
N GLN A 123 10.71 -10.77 -1.11
CA GLN A 123 11.33 -9.70 -0.31
C GLN A 123 10.52 -8.40 -0.36
N TYR A 124 9.96 -8.03 -1.52
CA TYR A 124 9.05 -6.90 -1.61
C TYR A 124 7.76 -7.12 -0.81
N SER A 125 7.18 -8.31 -0.89
CA SER A 125 6.01 -8.68 -0.10
C SER A 125 6.29 -8.53 1.41
N LYS A 126 7.42 -9.07 1.87
CA LYS A 126 7.86 -8.94 3.26
C LYS A 126 8.07 -7.48 3.67
N ALA A 127 8.69 -6.67 2.82
CA ALA A 127 8.97 -5.27 3.14
C ALA A 127 7.71 -4.46 3.43
N PHE A 128 6.60 -4.72 2.71
CA PHE A 128 5.41 -3.89 2.79
C PHE A 128 4.22 -4.54 3.50
N LEU A 129 4.09 -5.88 3.47
CA LEU A 129 2.91 -6.57 3.96
C LEU A 129 3.13 -7.35 5.26
N ASP A 130 4.39 -7.61 5.67
CA ASP A 130 4.68 -8.35 6.90
C ASP A 130 4.07 -7.62 8.12
N PRO A 131 3.18 -8.29 8.89
CA PRO A 131 2.60 -7.70 10.10
C PRO A 131 3.63 -7.29 11.15
N ASN A 132 4.82 -7.90 11.14
CA ASN A 132 5.92 -7.59 12.02
C ASN A 132 6.96 -6.65 11.37
N GLY A 133 6.72 -6.22 10.14
CA GLY A 133 7.59 -5.32 9.41
C GLY A 133 7.36 -3.84 9.76
N ASP A 134 8.22 -2.99 9.23
CA ASP A 134 8.18 -1.55 9.51
C ASP A 134 6.93 -0.83 8.96
N PHE A 135 6.35 -1.34 7.86
CA PHE A 135 5.27 -0.63 7.16
C PHE A 135 3.90 -1.28 7.36
N ASN A 136 3.80 -2.61 7.30
CA ASN A 136 2.58 -3.38 7.54
C ASN A 136 1.31 -2.81 6.86
N PHE A 137 1.39 -2.53 5.55
CA PHE A 137 0.24 -2.09 4.77
C PHE A 137 -0.84 -3.18 4.68
N ASP A 138 -2.10 -2.78 4.49
CA ASP A 138 -3.20 -3.72 4.20
C ASP A 138 -3.13 -4.25 2.77
N SER A 139 -2.59 -3.46 1.83
CA SER A 139 -2.49 -3.84 0.43
C SER A 139 -1.30 -3.22 -0.28
N ILE A 140 -0.99 -3.77 -1.47
CA ILE A 140 0.08 -3.29 -2.34
C ILE A 140 -0.34 -3.34 -3.81
N THR A 141 0.06 -2.33 -4.59
CA THR A 141 -0.07 -2.37 -6.05
C THR A 141 1.09 -3.13 -6.68
N ILE A 142 0.80 -4.06 -7.61
CA ILE A 142 1.81 -4.87 -8.29
C ILE A 142 1.56 -4.92 -9.81
N ALA A 143 2.65 -5.07 -10.56
CA ALA A 143 2.63 -5.19 -12.02
C ALA A 143 2.66 -6.66 -12.44
N PRO A 144 1.74 -7.13 -13.31
CA PRO A 144 1.60 -8.53 -13.70
C PRO A 144 2.51 -8.96 -14.85
N TYR A 145 3.37 -8.08 -15.38
CA TYR A 145 4.10 -8.30 -16.62
C TYR A 145 4.94 -9.58 -16.63
N MET A 146 5.47 -9.99 -15.47
CA MET A 146 6.32 -11.17 -15.34
C MET A 146 5.54 -12.46 -15.04
N GLY A 147 4.22 -12.43 -14.95
CA GLY A 147 3.37 -13.62 -14.78
C GLY A 147 3.09 -14.00 -13.33
N GLU A 148 2.52 -15.20 -13.16
CA GLU A 148 1.98 -15.71 -11.89
C GLU A 148 3.01 -15.75 -10.75
N ASP A 149 4.20 -16.24 -11.03
CA ASP A 149 5.27 -16.40 -10.04
C ASP A 149 5.76 -15.06 -9.45
N SER A 150 5.54 -13.97 -10.17
CA SER A 150 5.80 -12.61 -9.68
C SER A 150 4.71 -12.08 -8.74
N ILE A 151 3.51 -12.65 -8.78
CA ILE A 151 2.31 -12.19 -8.07
C ILE A 151 2.05 -13.01 -6.81
N VAL A 152 2.13 -14.34 -6.91
CA VAL A 152 1.82 -15.27 -5.82
C VAL A 152 2.54 -14.95 -4.51
N PRO A 153 3.81 -14.51 -4.48
CA PRO A 153 4.48 -14.14 -3.23
C PRO A 153 3.78 -13.05 -2.42
N PHE A 154 3.04 -12.15 -3.08
CA PHE A 154 2.28 -11.10 -2.39
C PHE A 154 0.96 -11.59 -1.79
N THR A 155 0.49 -12.78 -2.19
CA THR A 155 -0.75 -13.37 -1.68
C THR A 155 -0.54 -14.29 -0.48
N THR A 156 0.69 -14.42 0.02
CA THR A 156 1.05 -15.35 1.10
C THR A 156 0.67 -14.85 2.49
N TYR A 157 0.51 -13.55 2.69
CA TYR A 157 0.08 -13.00 3.97
C TYR A 157 -1.44 -13.03 4.10
N PRO A 158 -2.00 -13.66 5.14
CA PRO A 158 -3.44 -13.74 5.33
C PRO A 158 -4.04 -12.34 5.53
N ASN A 159 -5.21 -12.11 4.95
CA ASN A 159 -5.95 -10.84 5.00
C ASN A 159 -5.23 -9.62 4.37
N LYS A 160 -4.11 -9.82 3.68
CA LYS A 160 -3.46 -8.78 2.87
C LYS A 160 -3.96 -8.84 1.44
N TRP A 161 -4.05 -7.69 0.79
CA TRP A 161 -4.65 -7.57 -0.52
C TRP A 161 -3.62 -7.23 -1.58
N VAL A 162 -3.88 -7.71 -2.79
CA VAL A 162 -3.10 -7.37 -3.98
C VAL A 162 -3.96 -6.54 -4.92
N ILE A 163 -3.46 -5.38 -5.32
CA ILE A 163 -4.08 -4.54 -6.34
C ILE A 163 -3.25 -4.69 -7.62
N LEU A 164 -3.81 -5.43 -8.56
CA LEU A 164 -3.11 -5.78 -9.80
C LEU A 164 -3.29 -4.67 -10.85
N LEU A 165 -2.20 -4.19 -11.43
CA LEU A 165 -2.21 -3.22 -12.52
C LEU A 165 -2.57 -3.94 -13.83
N ALA A 166 -3.84 -3.97 -14.20
CA ALA A 166 -4.31 -4.61 -15.42
C ALA A 166 -4.42 -3.61 -16.58
N LEU A 167 -5.10 -2.47 -16.36
CA LEU A 167 -5.21 -1.37 -17.29
C LEU A 167 -4.81 -0.08 -16.59
N THR A 168 -3.89 0.66 -17.19
CA THR A 168 -3.39 1.92 -16.66
C THR A 168 -3.87 3.12 -17.51
N SER A 169 -3.91 4.31 -16.91
CA SER A 169 -4.49 5.51 -17.53
C SER A 169 -3.51 6.31 -18.39
N ASN A 170 -2.23 5.92 -18.43
CA ASN A 170 -1.21 6.60 -19.21
C ASN A 170 -1.30 6.30 -20.70
N ASN A 171 -0.83 7.20 -21.54
CA ASN A 171 -0.87 7.04 -23.00
C ASN A 171 -0.13 5.78 -23.49
N GLY A 172 0.97 5.38 -22.85
CA GLY A 172 1.74 4.18 -23.19
C GLY A 172 1.01 2.85 -22.93
N ALA A 173 -0.17 2.86 -22.32
CA ALA A 173 -0.97 1.64 -22.13
C ALA A 173 -1.27 0.94 -23.47
N VAL A 174 -1.40 1.70 -24.57
CA VAL A 174 -1.65 1.17 -25.91
C VAL A 174 -0.51 0.32 -26.46
N ASP A 175 0.71 0.53 -25.98
CA ASP A 175 1.89 -0.18 -26.50
C ASP A 175 1.88 -1.67 -26.16
N LEU A 176 1.30 -2.04 -25.01
CA LEU A 176 1.26 -3.41 -24.52
C LEU A 176 -0.14 -3.89 -24.16
N GLN A 177 -0.88 -3.12 -23.37
CA GLN A 177 -2.09 -3.60 -22.70
C GLN A 177 -3.24 -3.88 -23.67
N PHE A 178 -3.23 -3.25 -24.86
CA PHE A 178 -4.19 -3.47 -25.93
C PHE A 178 -3.71 -4.42 -27.04
N MET A 179 -2.48 -4.97 -26.92
CA MET A 179 -2.00 -5.98 -27.88
C MET A 179 -2.88 -7.22 -27.85
N GLU A 180 -3.24 -7.73 -29.02
CA GLU A 180 -4.04 -8.94 -29.17
C GLU A 180 -3.16 -10.18 -29.36
N ALA A 181 -3.47 -11.24 -28.61
CA ALA A 181 -2.85 -12.54 -28.79
C ALA A 181 -3.38 -13.23 -30.05
N LYS A 182 -2.51 -13.62 -30.97
CA LYS A 182 -2.89 -14.28 -32.27
C LYS A 182 -3.79 -15.49 -32.10
N VAL A 183 -3.62 -16.28 -31.06
CA VAL A 183 -4.35 -17.53 -30.87
C VAL A 183 -5.74 -17.32 -30.29
N SER A 184 -5.91 -16.39 -29.35
CA SER A 184 -7.16 -16.18 -28.64
C SER A 184 -7.95 -14.95 -29.09
N GLY A 185 -7.33 -14.02 -29.82
CA GLY A 185 -7.93 -12.73 -30.17
C GLY A 185 -8.16 -11.82 -28.95
N LYS A 186 -7.73 -12.23 -27.76
CA LYS A 186 -7.89 -11.45 -26.52
C LYS A 186 -6.75 -10.46 -26.36
N ARG A 187 -7.08 -9.28 -25.83
CA ARG A 187 -6.08 -8.26 -25.48
C ARG A 187 -5.34 -8.68 -24.21
N LEU A 188 -4.12 -8.20 -24.05
CA LEU A 188 -3.29 -8.51 -22.86
C LEU A 188 -4.01 -8.17 -21.56
N VAL A 189 -4.69 -7.02 -21.49
CA VAL A 189 -5.48 -6.63 -20.31
C VAL A 189 -6.57 -7.64 -19.96
N GLU A 190 -7.27 -8.19 -20.97
CA GLU A 190 -8.32 -9.20 -20.76
C GLU A 190 -7.71 -10.51 -20.23
N PHE A 191 -6.55 -10.88 -20.75
CA PHE A 191 -5.80 -12.05 -20.29
C PHE A 191 -5.36 -11.89 -18.83
N VAL A 192 -4.83 -10.73 -18.44
CA VAL A 192 -4.46 -10.43 -17.06
C VAL A 192 -5.67 -10.53 -16.12
N LEU A 193 -6.81 -9.94 -16.50
CA LEU A 193 -8.04 -9.97 -15.70
C LEU A 193 -8.60 -11.39 -15.55
N GLU A 194 -8.50 -12.24 -16.55
CA GLU A 194 -8.94 -13.64 -16.46
C GLU A 194 -8.02 -14.45 -15.55
N ASN A 195 -6.71 -14.34 -15.73
CA ASN A 195 -5.73 -15.10 -14.95
C ASN A 195 -5.68 -14.64 -13.48
N SER A 196 -5.93 -13.37 -13.21
CA SER A 196 -5.95 -12.85 -11.83
C SER A 196 -6.94 -13.61 -10.94
N LYS A 197 -8.00 -14.19 -11.52
CA LYS A 197 -8.95 -15.05 -10.79
C LYS A 197 -8.34 -16.36 -10.28
N GLN A 198 -7.16 -16.74 -10.78
CA GLN A 198 -6.46 -17.96 -10.41
C GLN A 198 -5.24 -17.69 -9.54
N TRP A 199 -4.68 -16.47 -9.61
CA TRP A 199 -3.42 -16.08 -8.97
C TRP A 199 -3.53 -15.70 -7.48
N GLY A 200 -4.70 -15.81 -6.90
CA GLY A 200 -4.93 -15.50 -5.49
C GLY A 200 -6.17 -16.19 -4.96
N THR A 201 -6.46 -15.99 -3.69
CA THR A 201 -7.69 -16.45 -3.05
C THR A 201 -8.75 -15.34 -3.01
N PRO A 202 -10.03 -15.68 -2.76
CA PRO A 202 -11.07 -14.66 -2.59
C PRO A 202 -10.78 -13.64 -1.47
N GLU A 203 -9.91 -14.00 -0.52
CA GLU A 203 -9.56 -13.18 0.64
C GLU A 203 -8.50 -12.12 0.32
N ASN A 204 -7.73 -12.28 -0.77
CA ASN A 204 -6.63 -11.37 -1.13
C ASN A 204 -6.71 -10.78 -2.54
N ARG A 205 -7.89 -10.79 -3.15
CA ARG A 205 -8.17 -10.21 -4.47
C ARG A 205 -9.56 -9.53 -4.55
#